data_76ca62651890192e55bec7275672835f
#
_entry.id   76ca62651890192e55bec7275672835f
#
_cell.length_a   1.000
_cell.length_b   1.000
_cell.length_c   1.000
_cell.angle_alpha   90.00
_cell.angle_beta   90.00
_cell.angle_gamma   90.00
#
_symmetry.space_group_name_H-M   'P 1'
#
loop_
_entity.id
_entity.type
_entity.pdbx_description
1 polymer ?
#
loop_
_entity_poly.entity_id
_entity_poly.type
_entity_poly.pdbx_seq_one_letter_code
_entity_poly.pdbx_strand_id
1 'polypeptide(L)'
;MPNQILVPSLGESITEATVSKWFKQVGESVDSDEPLVELETDKVNIEVPSPLSGTLTSIKVKEGDVAEVGALLGIVKDEQSSSTVIDKEENRQQEKYVPPITAEKKNINKKSKKTHLEKQKPLKLVDTVEERSEKEEPLILDNLADSEINNKDVIIENEIEKKYVPLKTKKNLSPAVRKIAEENQIDISNLEGSGKDGRISKGDLLNLMGNYPQPSTRRSSHGPEERVKMTRLRVTIAKRLKESQDTAATLSTFNEVDMQSINQMRQDYKEDFQNKYSVKLGFMSFFVKSCVVALKNFPALNAEIEGNEIVYKNYYNIGIAVGTDRGLVVPVLKKVDELSFADIESNIFLLSEKARKGKIIIDDLQGGTFTISNGGIYGSMLSTPILNPPQTGVLGMHNIVERPVAKEGNIIIRPIMYLALSYDHRIVDGKEAVSFLITVKECLEEPRRLFLDL
;
A
#
# COMPACT_ATOMS: atom_id res chain seq x y z
N MET A 1 19.44 14.46 39.69
CA MET A 1 18.21 14.02 39.04
C MET A 1 18.24 14.00 37.49
N PRO A 2 19.34 14.31 36.81
CA PRO A 2 19.32 14.27 35.33
C PRO A 2 19.86 12.98 34.69
N ASN A 3 20.04 11.93 35.46
CA ASN A 3 20.76 10.72 35.01
C ASN A 3 19.82 9.63 34.43
N GLN A 4 18.55 9.93 34.25
CA GLN A 4 17.55 8.95 33.83
C GLN A 4 17.17 9.20 32.36
N ILE A 5 17.22 8.15 31.54
CA ILE A 5 16.73 8.15 30.19
C ILE A 5 15.24 7.74 30.26
N LEU A 6 14.34 8.66 29.95
CA LEU A 6 12.90 8.44 29.99
C LEU A 6 12.33 8.41 28.57
N VAL A 7 11.21 7.71 28.39
CA VAL A 7 10.44 7.77 27.15
C VAL A 7 9.90 9.20 27.00
N PRO A 8 10.25 9.93 25.93
CA PRO A 8 9.73 11.28 25.70
C PRO A 8 8.23 11.28 25.39
N SER A 9 7.59 12.46 25.42
CA SER A 9 6.22 12.61 24.96
C SER A 9 6.14 12.34 23.46
N LEU A 10 5.33 11.35 23.08
CA LEU A 10 5.26 10.83 21.71
C LEU A 10 4.11 11.44 20.87
N GLY A 11 3.48 12.51 21.36
CA GLY A 11 2.30 13.18 20.77
C GLY A 11 0.98 12.82 21.46
N GLU A 12 -0.10 13.53 21.12
CA GLU A 12 -1.38 13.49 21.86
C GLU A 12 -2.12 12.14 21.90
N SER A 13 -1.73 11.17 21.07
CA SER A 13 -2.46 9.90 20.93
C SER A 13 -1.59 8.65 21.18
N ILE A 14 -0.30 8.80 21.55
CA ILE A 14 0.61 7.67 21.71
C ILE A 14 0.97 7.55 23.19
N THR A 15 0.48 6.48 23.84
CA THR A 15 0.68 6.23 25.27
C THR A 15 1.84 5.27 25.56
N GLU A 16 2.29 4.52 24.54
CA GLU A 16 3.32 3.49 24.69
C GLU A 16 4.20 3.37 23.43
N ALA A 17 5.44 2.93 23.58
CA ALA A 17 6.39 2.64 22.51
C ALA A 17 7.12 1.32 22.75
N THR A 18 7.60 0.66 21.70
CA THR A 18 8.44 -0.55 21.81
C THR A 18 9.90 -0.17 21.61
N VAL A 19 10.80 -0.68 22.44
CA VAL A 19 12.24 -0.52 22.20
C VAL A 19 12.63 -1.33 20.96
N SER A 20 12.96 -0.66 19.87
CA SER A 20 13.37 -1.29 18.63
C SER A 20 14.81 -1.79 18.72
N LYS A 21 15.72 -0.90 19.12
CA LYS A 21 17.14 -1.20 19.22
C LYS A 21 17.86 -0.27 20.20
N TRP A 22 18.85 -0.81 20.93
CA TRP A 22 19.84 -0.04 21.66
C TRP A 22 21.08 0.16 20.80
N PHE A 23 21.53 1.42 20.65
CA PHE A 23 22.75 1.75 19.92
C PHE A 23 24.01 1.60 20.78
N LYS A 24 23.87 1.62 22.11
CA LYS A 24 24.94 1.49 23.08
C LYS A 24 24.66 0.38 24.07
N GLN A 25 25.74 -0.25 24.56
CA GLN A 25 25.67 -1.31 25.57
C GLN A 25 26.00 -0.78 26.97
N VAL A 26 25.59 -1.53 27.99
CA VAL A 26 25.92 -1.18 29.39
C VAL A 26 27.45 -1.19 29.57
N GLY A 27 27.97 -0.07 30.05
CA GLY A 27 29.41 0.16 30.24
C GLY A 27 30.06 1.02 29.13
N GLU A 28 29.38 1.36 28.08
CA GLU A 28 29.90 2.26 27.03
C GLU A 28 29.75 3.73 27.41
N SER A 29 30.72 4.53 26.97
CA SER A 29 30.65 6.00 27.10
C SER A 29 29.67 6.59 26.08
N VAL A 30 28.97 7.61 26.50
CA VAL A 30 27.97 8.30 25.73
C VAL A 30 28.14 9.82 25.84
N ASP A 31 27.96 10.53 24.75
CA ASP A 31 27.98 11.99 24.73
C ASP A 31 26.56 12.56 24.91
N SER A 32 26.49 13.82 25.37
CA SER A 32 25.21 14.53 25.44
C SER A 32 24.61 14.66 24.05
N ASP A 33 23.28 14.42 23.94
CA ASP A 33 22.51 14.43 22.70
C ASP A 33 22.84 13.28 21.71
N GLU A 34 23.70 12.31 22.10
CA GLU A 34 23.95 11.11 21.30
C GLU A 34 22.74 10.17 21.37
N PRO A 35 22.23 9.64 20.23
CA PRO A 35 21.11 8.70 20.21
C PRO A 35 21.49 7.37 20.89
N LEU A 36 20.74 6.98 21.93
CA LEU A 36 21.00 5.78 22.74
C LEU A 36 20.08 4.62 22.41
N VAL A 37 18.82 4.91 22.12
CA VAL A 37 17.80 3.90 21.89
C VAL A 37 16.80 4.38 20.84
N GLU A 38 16.42 3.48 19.96
CA GLU A 38 15.35 3.68 18.98
C GLU A 38 14.04 3.11 19.53
N LEU A 39 13.01 3.94 19.60
CA LEU A 39 11.67 3.56 19.99
C LEU A 39 10.78 3.47 18.76
N GLU A 40 10.10 2.35 18.58
CA GLU A 40 9.12 2.11 17.54
C GLU A 40 7.72 2.38 18.09
N THR A 41 6.99 3.28 17.43
CA THR A 41 5.58 3.53 17.70
C THR A 41 4.72 2.97 16.55
N ASP A 42 3.42 3.10 16.65
CA ASP A 42 2.50 2.68 15.58
C ASP A 42 2.59 3.58 14.32
N LYS A 43 3.26 4.73 14.41
CA LYS A 43 3.34 5.71 13.33
C LYS A 43 4.76 6.03 12.87
N VAL A 44 5.69 6.20 13.80
CA VAL A 44 7.05 6.69 13.54
C VAL A 44 8.05 6.05 14.50
N ASN A 45 9.29 5.86 14.05
CA ASN A 45 10.42 5.54 14.92
C ASN A 45 11.02 6.84 15.48
N ILE A 46 11.32 6.85 16.76
CA ILE A 46 11.88 8.00 17.47
C ILE A 46 13.17 7.57 18.15
N GLU A 47 14.23 8.34 17.92
CA GLU A 47 15.49 8.16 18.62
C GLU A 47 15.48 8.97 19.93
N VAL A 48 15.87 8.35 21.03
CA VAL A 48 15.98 9.00 22.34
C VAL A 48 17.44 9.30 22.61
N PRO A 49 17.82 10.58 22.70
CA PRO A 49 19.19 10.99 22.96
C PRO A 49 19.53 10.90 24.44
N SER A 50 20.84 10.87 24.73
CA SER A 50 21.36 10.96 26.09
C SER A 50 21.13 12.36 26.68
N PRO A 51 20.63 12.49 27.92
CA PRO A 51 20.44 13.78 28.58
C PRO A 51 21.77 14.40 29.06
N LEU A 52 22.85 13.65 29.11
CA LEU A 52 24.16 14.10 29.58
C LEU A 52 25.27 13.17 29.07
N SER A 53 26.52 13.66 29.10
CA SER A 53 27.72 12.84 28.83
C SER A 53 28.10 12.02 30.06
N GLY A 54 28.43 10.73 29.81
CA GLY A 54 28.78 9.83 30.90
C GLY A 54 28.86 8.38 30.42
N THR A 55 28.65 7.43 31.35
CA THR A 55 28.66 5.99 31.05
C THR A 55 27.27 5.40 31.26
N LEU A 56 26.77 4.62 30.30
CA LEU A 56 25.49 3.92 30.42
C LEU A 56 25.60 2.81 31.49
N THR A 57 24.98 3.02 32.66
CA THR A 57 25.16 2.12 33.81
C THR A 57 24.18 0.97 33.81
N SER A 58 22.94 1.17 33.38
CA SER A 58 21.95 0.11 33.36
C SER A 58 20.85 0.37 32.29
N ILE A 59 20.45 -0.73 31.66
CA ILE A 59 19.28 -0.80 30.76
C ILE A 59 18.15 -1.47 31.55
N LYS A 60 17.00 -0.83 31.67
CA LYS A 60 15.84 -1.34 32.41
C LYS A 60 14.81 -2.01 31.49
N VAL A 61 14.70 -1.53 30.25
CA VAL A 61 13.80 -2.05 29.22
C VAL A 61 14.65 -2.63 28.09
N LYS A 62 14.43 -3.90 27.77
CA LYS A 62 15.21 -4.60 26.74
C LYS A 62 14.63 -4.36 25.34
N GLU A 63 15.40 -4.68 24.32
CA GLU A 63 14.92 -4.70 22.93
C GLU A 63 13.70 -5.64 22.79
N GLY A 64 12.65 -5.12 22.18
CA GLY A 64 11.37 -5.81 22.00
C GLY A 64 10.35 -5.65 23.13
N ASP A 65 10.72 -4.99 24.25
CA ASP A 65 9.79 -4.68 25.33
C ASP A 65 9.03 -3.37 25.09
N VAL A 66 7.84 -3.27 25.66
CA VAL A 66 6.97 -2.10 25.56
C VAL A 66 7.19 -1.21 26.78
N ALA A 67 7.35 0.09 26.55
CA ALA A 67 7.48 1.11 27.58
C ALA A 67 6.42 2.20 27.40
N GLU A 68 5.78 2.61 28.50
CA GLU A 68 4.83 3.74 28.52
C GLU A 68 5.57 5.08 28.45
N VAL A 69 4.90 6.14 28.04
CA VAL A 69 5.43 7.51 28.05
C VAL A 69 5.84 7.88 29.47
N GLY A 70 7.09 8.37 29.64
CA GLY A 70 7.68 8.68 30.94
C GLY A 70 8.29 7.47 31.68
N ALA A 71 8.24 6.26 31.13
CA ALA A 71 8.89 5.10 31.73
C ALA A 71 10.42 5.22 31.66
N LEU A 72 11.11 4.64 32.65
CA LEU A 72 12.55 4.64 32.77
C LEU A 72 13.17 3.57 31.84
N LEU A 73 13.88 4.01 30.80
CA LEU A 73 14.57 3.13 29.84
C LEU A 73 15.94 2.70 30.34
N GLY A 74 16.72 3.64 30.89
CA GLY A 74 18.08 3.39 31.35
C GLY A 74 18.61 4.50 32.23
N ILE A 75 19.85 4.32 32.75
CA ILE A 75 20.52 5.28 33.63
C ILE A 75 21.93 5.52 33.10
N VAL A 76 22.28 6.81 32.89
CA VAL A 76 23.65 7.26 32.56
C VAL A 76 24.26 7.88 33.82
N LYS A 77 25.53 7.53 34.13
CA LYS A 77 26.27 8.09 35.25
C LYS A 77 27.33 9.05 34.73
N ASP A 78 27.36 10.25 35.28
CA ASP A 78 28.34 11.29 34.95
C ASP A 78 29.73 10.88 35.43
N GLU A 79 30.77 10.98 34.62
CA GLU A 79 32.16 10.64 34.95
C GLU A 79 32.81 11.61 35.95
N GLN A 80 32.20 12.76 36.25
CA GLN A 80 32.78 13.76 37.14
C GLN A 80 32.49 13.56 38.63
N SER A 81 31.78 12.50 39.03
CA SER A 81 31.51 12.22 40.45
C SER A 81 32.08 10.86 40.91
N SER A 82 33.41 10.71 40.84
CA SER A 82 34.11 9.63 41.53
C SER A 82 34.85 10.19 42.76
N SER A 83 34.19 10.21 43.90
CA SER A 83 34.88 10.07 45.18
C SER A 83 33.89 9.62 46.27
N THR A 84 34.18 8.38 46.72
CA THR A 84 33.95 7.80 48.06
C THR A 84 32.57 7.97 48.71
N VAL A 85 31.90 6.84 49.00
CA VAL A 85 31.85 6.28 50.36
C VAL A 85 31.14 4.91 50.33
N ILE A 86 31.77 4.02 51.09
CA ILE A 86 31.53 2.62 51.40
C ILE A 86 30.29 2.45 52.30
N ASP A 87 29.57 1.34 52.05
CA ASP A 87 28.71 0.55 52.92
C ASP A 87 27.83 1.18 54.01
N LYS A 88 26.55 0.85 53.91
CA LYS A 88 25.89 -0.03 54.92
C LYS A 88 24.48 -0.41 54.54
N GLU A 89 24.24 -1.69 54.62
CA GLU A 89 22.91 -2.31 54.71
C GLU A 89 22.10 -1.68 55.85
N GLU A 90 20.82 -1.39 55.62
CA GLU A 90 19.79 -1.64 56.59
C GLU A 90 18.40 -1.75 55.96
N ASN A 91 17.89 -2.87 56.13
CA ASN A 91 16.58 -3.45 56.07
C ASN A 91 15.49 -2.51 56.67
N ARG A 92 14.46 -2.09 55.89
CA ARG A 92 13.17 -1.70 56.45
C ARG A 92 12.03 -1.99 55.48
N GLN A 93 11.37 -3.06 55.80
CA GLN A 93 9.92 -3.32 55.89
C GLN A 93 8.95 -2.50 55.02
N GLN A 94 8.21 -3.26 54.30
CA GLN A 94 6.97 -3.01 53.60
C GLN A 94 5.96 -2.21 54.47
N GLU A 95 5.46 -1.11 53.97
CA GLU A 95 4.14 -0.61 54.36
C GLU A 95 3.22 -0.57 53.12
N LYS A 96 2.18 -1.40 53.21
CA LYS A 96 1.07 -1.47 52.30
C LYS A 96 0.22 -0.19 52.45
N TYR A 97 0.16 0.60 51.42
CA TYR A 97 -0.87 1.66 51.32
C TYR A 97 -2.18 1.06 50.80
N VAL A 98 -3.24 1.17 51.61
CA VAL A 98 -4.62 0.80 51.27
C VAL A 98 -5.39 2.13 51.10
N PRO A 99 -6.01 2.41 49.93
CA PRO A 99 -6.86 3.63 49.82
C PRO A 99 -8.24 3.34 50.46
N PRO A 100 -8.89 4.35 51.07
CA PRO A 100 -10.14 4.19 51.80
C PRO A 100 -11.33 4.04 50.85
N ILE A 101 -12.15 3.05 51.17
CA ILE A 101 -13.44 2.77 50.59
C ILE A 101 -14.46 3.72 51.21
N THR A 102 -15.11 4.56 50.42
CA THR A 102 -16.35 5.23 50.82
C THR A 102 -17.50 4.67 50.02
N ALA A 103 -18.34 3.92 50.74
CA ALA A 103 -19.61 3.44 50.27
C ALA A 103 -20.71 4.47 50.53
N GLU A 104 -21.49 4.77 49.53
CA GLU A 104 -22.88 5.20 49.78
C GLU A 104 -23.82 4.54 48.75
N LYS A 105 -24.63 3.63 49.31
CA LYS A 105 -25.80 3.04 48.65
C LYS A 105 -26.94 4.06 48.73
N LYS A 106 -27.55 4.40 47.60
CA LYS A 106 -28.95 4.85 47.57
C LYS A 106 -29.75 4.02 46.58
N ASN A 107 -30.56 3.15 47.15
CA ASN A 107 -31.68 2.47 46.48
C ASN A 107 -32.74 3.50 46.09
N ILE A 108 -33.15 3.53 44.84
CA ILE A 108 -34.42 4.10 44.42
C ILE A 108 -35.11 3.06 43.53
N ASN A 109 -36.09 2.36 44.17
CA ASN A 109 -37.13 1.60 43.47
C ASN A 109 -37.99 2.55 42.64
N LYS A 110 -38.16 2.29 41.35
CA LYS A 110 -39.33 2.76 40.60
C LYS A 110 -39.85 1.66 39.69
N LYS A 111 -41.11 1.39 39.96
CA LYS A 111 -42.00 0.39 39.36
C LYS A 111 -42.02 0.44 37.83
N SER A 112 -41.88 -0.70 37.19
CA SER A 112 -42.14 -0.91 35.78
C SER A 112 -43.68 -0.89 35.52
N LYS A 113 -44.09 0.00 34.63
CA LYS A 113 -45.38 -0.10 33.94
C LYS A 113 -45.20 -0.98 32.71
N LYS A 114 -45.87 -2.11 32.68
CA LYS A 114 -46.06 -2.98 31.49
C LYS A 114 -46.94 -2.21 30.49
N THR A 115 -46.40 -1.97 29.30
CA THR A 115 -47.19 -1.58 28.13
C THR A 115 -47.27 -2.82 27.20
N HIS A 116 -48.48 -3.21 26.90
CA HIS A 116 -48.81 -4.24 25.95
C HIS A 116 -48.24 -3.90 24.55
N LEU A 117 -47.41 -4.78 23.99
CA LEU A 117 -47.11 -4.79 22.55
C LEU A 117 -48.03 -5.82 21.89
N GLU A 118 -48.88 -5.33 21.02
CA GLU A 118 -49.68 -6.14 20.12
C GLU A 118 -48.78 -6.89 19.15
N LYS A 119 -49.03 -8.21 19.06
CA LYS A 119 -48.41 -9.09 18.08
C LYS A 119 -48.98 -8.79 16.69
N GLN A 120 -48.20 -8.15 15.84
CA GLN A 120 -48.48 -8.09 14.39
C GLN A 120 -48.13 -9.47 13.77
N LYS A 121 -49.11 -9.98 13.05
CA LYS A 121 -49.03 -11.25 12.31
C LYS A 121 -48.08 -11.11 11.10
N PRO A 122 -47.33 -12.15 10.71
CA PRO A 122 -46.50 -12.10 9.53
C PRO A 122 -47.36 -12.04 8.25
N LEU A 123 -46.98 -11.16 7.34
CA LEU A 123 -47.51 -11.03 5.98
C LEU A 123 -47.18 -12.33 5.20
N LYS A 124 -48.23 -13.03 4.72
CA LYS A 124 -48.10 -14.13 3.76
C LYS A 124 -47.87 -13.54 2.37
N LEU A 125 -46.72 -13.90 1.75
CA LEU A 125 -46.54 -13.76 0.32
C LEU A 125 -47.54 -14.71 -0.40
N VAL A 126 -48.28 -14.14 -1.32
CA VAL A 126 -49.13 -14.89 -2.25
C VAL A 126 -48.29 -15.19 -3.47
N ASP A 127 -47.93 -16.46 -3.64
CA ASP A 127 -47.35 -16.99 -4.85
C ASP A 127 -48.44 -17.09 -5.93
N THR A 128 -48.39 -16.23 -6.94
CA THR A 128 -49.05 -16.48 -8.20
C THR A 128 -48.02 -16.97 -9.20
N VAL A 129 -47.92 -18.28 -9.31
CA VAL A 129 -47.19 -18.95 -10.40
C VAL A 129 -48.15 -19.06 -11.57
N GLU A 130 -47.93 -18.29 -12.63
CA GLU A 130 -48.47 -18.64 -13.94
C GLU A 130 -47.44 -19.54 -14.64
N GLU A 131 -47.84 -20.80 -14.79
CA GLU A 131 -47.17 -21.78 -15.64
C GLU A 131 -47.26 -21.35 -17.10
N ARG A 132 -46.16 -20.99 -17.72
CA ARG A 132 -45.95 -21.08 -19.17
C ARG A 132 -44.92 -22.17 -19.44
N SER A 133 -45.43 -23.29 -19.88
CA SER A 133 -44.67 -24.39 -20.47
C SER A 133 -44.21 -23.97 -21.87
N GLU A 134 -42.92 -23.71 -22.04
CA GLU A 134 -42.28 -23.84 -23.35
C GLU A 134 -41.04 -24.77 -23.15
N LYS A 135 -41.15 -25.91 -23.84
CA LYS A 135 -40.08 -26.89 -23.94
C LYS A 135 -38.98 -26.32 -24.82
N GLU A 136 -37.87 -25.93 -24.25
CA GLU A 136 -36.62 -25.77 -25.00
C GLU A 136 -35.75 -27.01 -24.79
N GLU A 137 -35.49 -27.72 -25.87
CA GLU A 137 -34.58 -28.85 -25.93
C GLU A 137 -33.12 -28.31 -25.79
N PRO A 138 -32.21 -29.06 -25.16
CA PRO A 138 -30.81 -28.64 -25.02
C PRO A 138 -30.13 -28.70 -26.39
N LEU A 139 -29.47 -27.60 -26.77
CA LEU A 139 -28.58 -27.52 -27.94
C LEU A 139 -27.37 -28.43 -27.74
N ILE A 140 -27.38 -29.55 -28.46
CA ILE A 140 -26.25 -30.47 -28.59
C ILE A 140 -25.26 -29.84 -29.55
N LEU A 141 -24.08 -29.46 -29.05
CA LEU A 141 -22.94 -28.99 -29.85
C LEU A 141 -22.09 -30.19 -30.31
N ASP A 142 -22.67 -31.01 -31.21
CA ASP A 142 -21.91 -32.01 -31.99
C ASP A 142 -22.21 -31.72 -33.45
N ASN A 143 -21.25 -31.06 -34.11
CA ASN A 143 -20.95 -31.12 -35.55
C ASN A 143 -20.14 -29.92 -36.03
N LEU A 144 -18.88 -29.84 -35.62
CA LEU A 144 -17.86 -29.04 -36.30
C LEU A 144 -16.49 -29.74 -36.25
N ALA A 145 -16.51 -30.97 -36.70
CA ALA A 145 -15.31 -31.67 -37.15
C ALA A 145 -15.61 -32.17 -38.57
N ASP A 146 -15.00 -31.54 -39.54
CA ASP A 146 -14.76 -31.94 -40.92
C ASP A 146 -15.06 -30.79 -41.89
N SER A 147 -14.12 -29.86 -41.98
CA SER A 147 -13.90 -29.12 -43.23
C SER A 147 -12.40 -29.04 -43.46
N GLU A 148 -11.97 -29.92 -44.38
CA GLU A 148 -10.63 -29.92 -44.95
C GLU A 148 -10.30 -28.54 -45.53
N ILE A 149 -9.25 -27.91 -44.96
CA ILE A 149 -8.69 -26.68 -45.53
C ILE A 149 -7.59 -27.13 -46.52
N ASN A 150 -7.94 -27.03 -47.80
CA ASN A 150 -6.98 -27.10 -48.89
C ASN A 150 -5.88 -26.06 -48.75
N ASN A 151 -4.67 -26.53 -48.57
CA ASN A 151 -3.46 -25.75 -48.76
C ASN A 151 -3.39 -25.24 -50.19
N LYS A 152 -3.43 -23.93 -50.37
CA LYS A 152 -2.84 -23.24 -51.52
C LYS A 152 -1.82 -22.25 -51.04
N ASP A 153 -0.62 -22.51 -51.44
CA ASP A 153 0.60 -21.74 -51.28
C ASP A 153 0.43 -20.24 -51.46
N VAL A 154 0.80 -19.48 -50.44
CA VAL A 154 1.19 -18.07 -50.58
C VAL A 154 2.66 -18.00 -50.19
N ILE A 155 3.51 -18.05 -51.18
CA ILE A 155 4.93 -17.73 -51.08
C ILE A 155 5.04 -16.22 -50.79
N ILE A 156 5.52 -15.87 -49.61
CA ILE A 156 6.06 -14.53 -49.35
C ILE A 156 7.56 -14.73 -49.13
N GLU A 157 8.30 -14.57 -50.25
CA GLU A 157 9.73 -14.30 -50.19
C GLU A 157 9.97 -12.94 -49.53
N ASN A 158 10.67 -12.96 -48.41
CA ASN A 158 11.70 -11.99 -48.07
C ASN A 158 12.42 -12.45 -46.80
N GLU A 159 13.27 -13.44 -46.95
CA GLU A 159 14.30 -13.80 -46.00
C GLU A 159 15.47 -12.82 -46.13
N ILE A 160 15.56 -11.89 -45.18
CA ILE A 160 16.85 -11.27 -44.87
C ILE A 160 17.53 -12.22 -43.89
N GLU A 161 18.35 -13.14 -44.41
CA GLU A 161 19.29 -13.93 -43.63
C GLU A 161 20.25 -13.03 -42.88
N LYS A 162 19.92 -12.71 -41.63
CA LYS A 162 20.92 -12.20 -40.68
C LYS A 162 21.84 -13.37 -40.32
N LYS A 163 23.01 -13.40 -40.93
CA LYS A 163 24.07 -14.34 -40.57
C LYS A 163 24.33 -14.25 -39.05
N TYR A 164 23.99 -15.33 -38.37
CA TYR A 164 24.26 -15.52 -36.96
C TYR A 164 25.77 -15.60 -36.72
N VAL A 165 26.32 -14.64 -35.94
CA VAL A 165 27.70 -14.65 -35.45
C VAL A 165 27.66 -15.17 -34.00
N PRO A 166 28.14 -16.38 -33.71
CA PRO A 166 28.11 -16.92 -32.37
C PRO A 166 29.01 -16.12 -31.43
N LEU A 167 28.47 -15.68 -30.28
CA LEU A 167 29.25 -15.07 -29.22
C LEU A 167 30.33 -16.02 -28.71
N LYS A 168 31.61 -15.63 -28.81
CA LYS A 168 32.75 -16.35 -28.28
C LYS A 168 32.81 -16.18 -26.75
N THR A 169 31.99 -16.90 -26.02
CA THR A 169 32.06 -16.93 -24.53
C THR A 169 32.62 -18.26 -24.06
N LYS A 170 33.49 -18.22 -23.04
CA LYS A 170 34.07 -19.43 -22.42
C LYS A 170 33.04 -20.23 -21.59
N LYS A 171 31.81 -19.73 -21.42
CA LYS A 171 30.73 -20.37 -20.66
C LYS A 171 29.79 -21.14 -21.58
N ASN A 172 29.47 -22.40 -21.22
CA ASN A 172 28.53 -23.23 -21.97
C ASN A 172 27.09 -22.71 -21.78
N LEU A 173 26.60 -21.94 -22.73
CA LEU A 173 25.25 -21.39 -22.74
C LEU A 173 24.30 -22.31 -23.52
N SER A 174 23.06 -22.46 -23.04
CA SER A 174 22.03 -23.13 -23.83
C SER A 174 21.61 -22.24 -25.03
N PRO A 175 21.11 -22.81 -26.14
CA PRO A 175 20.70 -22.03 -27.32
C PRO A 175 19.66 -20.94 -26.99
N ALA A 176 18.70 -21.25 -26.10
CA ALA A 176 17.67 -20.30 -25.66
C ALA A 176 18.25 -19.13 -24.86
N VAL A 177 19.20 -19.39 -23.95
CA VAL A 177 19.89 -18.36 -23.17
C VAL A 177 20.72 -17.44 -24.05
N ARG A 178 21.41 -18.01 -25.03
CA ARG A 178 22.20 -17.27 -26.00
C ARG A 178 21.33 -16.30 -26.81
N LYS A 179 20.19 -16.80 -27.34
CA LYS A 179 19.24 -15.99 -28.10
C LYS A 179 18.71 -14.79 -27.30
N ILE A 180 18.31 -15.02 -26.06
CA ILE A 180 17.81 -13.95 -25.20
C ILE A 180 18.90 -12.92 -24.85
N ALA A 181 20.13 -13.37 -24.61
CA ALA A 181 21.25 -12.47 -24.31
C ALA A 181 21.60 -11.58 -25.51
N GLU A 182 21.54 -12.13 -26.73
CA GLU A 182 21.79 -11.40 -27.98
C GLU A 182 20.67 -10.39 -28.30
N GLU A 183 19.41 -10.81 -28.20
CA GLU A 183 18.24 -9.95 -28.46
C GLU A 183 18.19 -8.75 -27.56
N ASN A 184 18.63 -8.89 -26.29
CA ASN A 184 18.54 -7.86 -25.28
C ASN A 184 19.90 -7.22 -24.94
N GLN A 185 20.98 -7.52 -25.67
CA GLN A 185 22.33 -6.98 -25.50
C GLN A 185 22.86 -7.08 -24.05
N ILE A 186 22.60 -8.23 -23.39
CA ILE A 186 22.98 -8.45 -21.99
C ILE A 186 24.43 -8.91 -21.91
N ASP A 187 25.26 -8.23 -21.10
CA ASP A 187 26.61 -8.69 -20.79
C ASP A 187 26.55 -9.83 -19.76
N ILE A 188 26.87 -11.03 -20.21
CA ILE A 188 26.86 -12.26 -19.41
C ILE A 188 28.23 -12.61 -18.80
N SER A 189 29.24 -11.75 -18.99
CA SER A 189 30.63 -12.03 -18.57
C SER A 189 30.75 -12.18 -17.05
N ASN A 190 29.99 -11.39 -16.31
CA ASN A 190 30.04 -11.29 -14.84
C ASN A 190 28.86 -12.03 -14.14
N LEU A 191 28.07 -12.81 -14.88
CA LEU A 191 26.91 -13.49 -14.34
C LEU A 191 27.28 -14.86 -13.79
N GLU A 192 26.90 -15.15 -12.53
CA GLU A 192 26.95 -16.48 -11.96
C GLU A 192 25.65 -17.22 -12.26
N GLY A 193 25.72 -18.38 -12.93
CA GLY A 193 24.54 -19.16 -13.30
C GLY A 193 24.03 -20.00 -12.13
N SER A 194 22.71 -20.03 -11.92
CA SER A 194 22.03 -20.84 -10.89
C SER A 194 21.79 -22.30 -11.31
N GLY A 195 22.07 -22.66 -12.57
CA GLY A 195 21.85 -23.99 -13.10
C GLY A 195 22.92 -25.02 -12.68
N LYS A 196 22.65 -26.32 -12.98
CA LYS A 196 23.57 -27.42 -12.68
C LYS A 196 24.94 -27.14 -13.32
N ASP A 197 26.01 -27.30 -12.56
CA ASP A 197 27.41 -27.02 -12.94
C ASP A 197 27.70 -25.53 -13.25
N GLY A 198 26.98 -24.59 -12.58
CA GLY A 198 27.18 -23.15 -12.76
C GLY A 198 26.70 -22.62 -14.12
N ARG A 199 25.79 -23.31 -14.80
CA ARG A 199 25.24 -22.87 -16.07
C ARG A 199 24.24 -21.74 -15.89
N ILE A 200 24.31 -20.73 -16.75
CA ILE A 200 23.33 -19.67 -16.78
C ILE A 200 22.00 -20.22 -17.32
N SER A 201 20.95 -20.12 -16.52
CA SER A 201 19.59 -20.53 -16.88
C SER A 201 18.82 -19.39 -17.55
N LYS A 202 17.71 -19.70 -18.24
CA LYS A 202 16.79 -18.68 -18.75
C LYS A 202 16.24 -17.79 -17.61
N GLY A 203 16.02 -18.37 -16.42
CA GLY A 203 15.57 -17.66 -15.24
C GLY A 203 16.56 -16.59 -14.76
N ASP A 204 17.85 -16.85 -14.84
CA ASP A 204 18.89 -15.90 -14.42
C ASP A 204 18.88 -14.64 -15.30
N LEU A 205 18.67 -14.81 -16.60
CA LEU A 205 18.53 -13.67 -17.54
C LEU A 205 17.23 -12.92 -17.33
N LEU A 206 16.12 -13.61 -17.11
CA LEU A 206 14.84 -12.98 -16.82
C LEU A 206 14.86 -12.22 -15.49
N ASN A 207 15.58 -12.72 -14.49
CA ASN A 207 15.79 -12.02 -13.21
C ASN A 207 16.63 -10.74 -13.38
N LEU A 208 17.55 -10.72 -14.35
CA LEU A 208 18.33 -9.53 -14.67
C LEU A 208 17.51 -8.49 -15.45
N MET A 209 16.62 -8.96 -16.33
CA MET A 209 15.79 -8.11 -17.17
C MET A 209 14.54 -7.59 -16.47
N GLY A 210 14.05 -8.30 -15.45
CA GLY A 210 12.85 -7.95 -14.71
C GLY A 210 13.14 -7.76 -13.24
N ASN A 211 12.89 -6.54 -12.73
CA ASN A 211 12.74 -6.30 -11.30
C ASN A 211 11.44 -6.97 -10.78
N TYR A 212 11.32 -8.31 -10.96
CA TYR A 212 10.29 -9.02 -10.23
C TYR A 212 10.69 -9.01 -8.75
N PRO A 213 9.82 -8.60 -7.84
CA PRO A 213 10.09 -8.71 -6.41
C PRO A 213 10.37 -10.17 -6.12
N GLN A 214 11.62 -10.49 -5.76
CA GLN A 214 11.99 -11.84 -5.36
C GLN A 214 11.20 -12.17 -4.11
N PRO A 215 10.50 -13.32 -4.05
CA PRO A 215 9.91 -13.75 -2.80
C PRO A 215 11.04 -13.84 -1.78
N SER A 216 10.87 -13.18 -0.63
CA SER A 216 11.85 -13.23 0.46
C SER A 216 12.18 -14.68 0.74
N THR A 217 13.46 -15.07 0.53
CA THR A 217 13.90 -16.44 0.77
C THR A 217 13.88 -16.70 2.26
N ARG A 218 12.73 -17.15 2.75
CA ARG A 218 12.62 -17.67 4.10
C ARG A 218 13.41 -18.98 4.16
N ARG A 219 14.55 -18.96 4.83
CA ARG A 219 15.26 -20.20 5.16
C ARG A 219 14.40 -20.94 6.18
N SER A 220 13.84 -22.09 5.81
CA SER A 220 13.17 -22.97 6.77
C SER A 220 14.21 -23.44 7.77
N SER A 221 14.13 -22.97 9.01
CA SER A 221 14.90 -23.54 10.10
C SER A 221 14.09 -24.65 10.75
N HIS A 222 14.58 -25.85 10.77
CA HIS A 222 14.20 -27.01 11.57
C HIS A 222 12.70 -27.25 11.87
N GLY A 223 12.11 -28.20 11.16
CA GLY A 223 10.79 -28.79 11.45
C GLY A 223 9.68 -28.39 10.47
N PRO A 224 8.51 -29.09 10.53
CA PRO A 224 7.37 -28.87 9.62
C PRO A 224 6.66 -27.53 9.88
N GLU A 225 6.81 -26.96 11.07
CA GLU A 225 6.19 -25.69 11.48
C GLU A 225 7.20 -24.77 12.18
N GLU A 226 7.11 -23.49 11.90
CA GLU A 226 7.89 -22.45 12.56
C GLU A 226 6.95 -21.35 13.03
N ARG A 227 6.97 -21.04 14.33
CA ARG A 227 6.16 -19.98 14.93
C ARG A 227 7.01 -18.73 15.09
N VAL A 228 6.69 -17.70 14.33
CA VAL A 228 7.35 -16.38 14.39
C VAL A 228 6.38 -15.36 14.94
N LYS A 229 6.77 -14.68 16.02
CA LYS A 229 5.98 -13.58 16.60
C LYS A 229 5.93 -12.42 15.59
N MET A 230 4.75 -11.90 15.32
CA MET A 230 4.60 -10.71 14.48
C MET A 230 5.22 -9.49 15.16
N THR A 231 5.84 -8.62 14.36
CA THR A 231 6.27 -7.31 14.83
C THR A 231 5.07 -6.46 15.26
N ARG A 232 5.26 -5.50 16.14
CA ARG A 232 4.19 -4.59 16.59
C ARG A 232 3.57 -3.85 15.39
N LEU A 233 4.39 -3.33 14.48
CA LEU A 233 3.91 -2.71 13.24
C LEU A 233 2.99 -3.64 12.45
N ARG A 234 3.37 -4.91 12.29
CA ARG A 234 2.54 -5.89 11.56
C ARG A 234 1.20 -6.15 12.25
N VAL A 235 1.21 -6.22 13.60
CA VAL A 235 -0.03 -6.38 14.39
C VAL A 235 -0.94 -5.17 14.21
N THR A 236 -0.41 -3.96 14.29
CA THR A 236 -1.18 -2.71 14.09
C THR A 236 -1.76 -2.62 12.68
N ILE A 237 -0.96 -2.93 11.65
CA ILE A 237 -1.45 -2.98 10.25
C ILE A 237 -2.59 -4.00 10.12
N ALA A 238 -2.42 -5.21 10.66
CA ALA A 238 -3.44 -6.26 10.59
C ALA A 238 -4.76 -5.83 11.25
N LYS A 239 -4.67 -5.18 12.43
CA LYS A 239 -5.82 -4.63 13.14
C LYS A 239 -6.54 -3.57 12.30
N ARG A 240 -5.81 -2.57 11.78
CA ARG A 240 -6.39 -1.49 10.97
C ARG A 240 -7.04 -1.98 9.68
N LEU A 241 -6.39 -2.93 8.98
CA LEU A 241 -6.97 -3.52 7.76
C LEU A 241 -8.26 -4.27 8.08
N LYS A 242 -8.31 -4.97 9.20
CA LYS A 242 -9.52 -5.70 9.61
C LYS A 242 -10.63 -4.73 10.04
N GLU A 243 -10.32 -3.70 10.82
CA GLU A 243 -11.27 -2.64 11.19
C GLU A 243 -11.86 -1.95 9.95
N SER A 244 -11.04 -1.68 8.93
CA SER A 244 -11.51 -1.11 7.65
C SER A 244 -12.55 -1.99 6.96
N GLN A 245 -12.35 -3.31 6.95
CA GLN A 245 -13.30 -4.25 6.35
C GLN A 245 -14.58 -4.44 7.19
N ASP A 246 -14.46 -4.35 8.51
CA ASP A 246 -15.60 -4.55 9.42
C ASP A 246 -16.50 -3.30 9.50
N THR A 247 -15.94 -2.10 9.29
CA THR A 247 -16.67 -0.83 9.42
C THR A 247 -17.33 -0.37 8.12
N ALA A 248 -16.83 -0.76 6.96
CA ALA A 248 -17.34 -0.34 5.66
C ALA A 248 -18.12 -1.44 4.95
N ALA A 249 -19.24 -1.08 4.31
CA ALA A 249 -19.92 -1.97 3.37
C ALA A 249 -19.22 -1.90 2.00
N THR A 250 -18.03 -2.49 1.91
CA THR A 250 -17.16 -2.35 0.73
C THR A 250 -17.72 -3.11 -0.46
N LEU A 251 -17.89 -2.41 -1.58
CA LEU A 251 -18.17 -2.97 -2.89
C LEU A 251 -17.10 -2.50 -3.88
N SER A 252 -16.85 -3.28 -4.94
CA SER A 252 -15.90 -2.90 -6.00
C SER A 252 -16.56 -2.98 -7.36
N THR A 253 -16.30 -1.98 -8.20
CA THR A 253 -16.66 -1.96 -9.61
C THR A 253 -15.41 -1.79 -10.47
N PHE A 254 -15.47 -2.26 -11.71
CA PHE A 254 -14.33 -2.32 -12.60
C PHE A 254 -14.66 -1.71 -13.96
N ASN A 255 -13.65 -1.15 -14.59
CA ASN A 255 -13.74 -0.72 -15.99
C ASN A 255 -12.37 -0.90 -16.66
N GLU A 256 -12.37 -0.93 -17.99
CA GLU A 256 -11.16 -0.92 -18.80
C GLU A 256 -10.95 0.43 -19.45
N VAL A 257 -9.68 0.81 -19.60
CA VAL A 257 -9.27 2.10 -20.19
C VAL A 257 -8.24 1.87 -21.29
N ASP A 258 -8.48 2.50 -22.46
CA ASP A 258 -7.48 2.58 -23.54
C ASP A 258 -6.44 3.65 -23.21
N MET A 259 -5.22 3.21 -22.91
CA MET A 259 -4.12 4.09 -22.53
C MET A 259 -3.35 4.70 -23.72
N GLN A 260 -3.82 4.49 -24.95
CA GLN A 260 -3.12 4.91 -26.17
C GLN A 260 -2.90 6.43 -26.21
N SER A 261 -3.94 7.21 -25.91
CA SER A 261 -3.87 8.70 -25.97
C SER A 261 -2.87 9.26 -24.96
N ILE A 262 -2.86 8.70 -23.73
CA ILE A 262 -1.90 9.12 -22.70
C ILE A 262 -0.48 8.68 -23.05
N ASN A 263 -0.30 7.46 -23.56
CA ASN A 263 1.01 6.98 -24.01
C ASN A 263 1.57 7.88 -25.12
N GLN A 264 0.75 8.21 -26.11
CA GLN A 264 1.12 9.09 -27.21
C GLN A 264 1.50 10.48 -26.69
N MET A 265 0.65 11.10 -25.86
CA MET A 265 0.91 12.41 -25.29
C MET A 265 2.23 12.43 -24.46
N ARG A 266 2.44 11.41 -23.64
CA ARG A 266 3.69 11.28 -22.87
C ARG A 266 4.91 11.13 -23.79
N GLN A 267 4.78 10.36 -24.87
CA GLN A 267 5.87 10.17 -25.83
C GLN A 267 6.21 11.47 -26.56
N ASP A 268 5.20 12.24 -26.97
CA ASP A 268 5.37 13.48 -27.69
C ASP A 268 5.99 14.60 -26.83
N TYR A 269 5.60 14.68 -25.56
CA TYR A 269 5.99 15.80 -24.68
C TYR A 269 6.97 15.46 -23.57
N LYS A 270 7.47 14.23 -23.45
CA LYS A 270 8.34 13.81 -22.32
C LYS A 270 9.62 14.63 -22.21
N GLU A 271 10.25 14.97 -23.35
CA GLU A 271 11.52 15.70 -23.38
C GLU A 271 11.32 17.17 -23.05
N ASP A 272 10.33 17.83 -23.68
CA ASP A 272 10.00 19.22 -23.42
C ASP A 272 9.57 19.43 -21.97
N PHE A 273 8.76 18.52 -21.45
CA PHE A 273 8.31 18.55 -20.06
C PHE A 273 9.48 18.39 -19.08
N GLN A 274 10.38 17.42 -19.33
CA GLN A 274 11.53 17.20 -18.48
C GLN A 274 12.53 18.37 -18.54
N ASN A 275 12.75 18.96 -19.74
CA ASN A 275 13.63 20.12 -19.91
C ASN A 275 13.08 21.36 -19.18
N LYS A 276 11.75 21.56 -19.24
CA LYS A 276 11.11 22.73 -18.62
C LYS A 276 10.97 22.62 -17.11
N TYR A 277 10.59 21.44 -16.60
CA TYR A 277 10.21 21.26 -15.19
C TYR A 277 11.19 20.40 -14.38
N SER A 278 12.21 19.82 -15.02
CA SER A 278 13.20 18.92 -14.40
C SER A 278 12.60 17.65 -13.78
N VAL A 279 11.37 17.31 -14.15
CA VAL A 279 10.60 16.13 -13.68
C VAL A 279 10.11 15.33 -14.88
N LYS A 280 10.06 14.02 -14.77
CA LYS A 280 9.52 13.14 -15.83
C LYS A 280 7.99 13.19 -15.83
N LEU A 281 7.38 13.29 -17.00
CA LEU A 281 5.93 13.18 -17.17
C LEU A 281 5.51 11.72 -16.96
N GLY A 282 4.97 11.40 -15.79
CA GLY A 282 4.46 10.08 -15.42
C GLY A 282 3.01 9.86 -15.86
N PHE A 283 2.44 8.72 -15.43
CA PHE A 283 1.00 8.45 -15.57
C PHE A 283 0.21 9.07 -14.41
N MET A 284 0.84 9.19 -13.24
CA MET A 284 0.13 9.49 -12.00
C MET A 284 -0.55 10.85 -12.03
N SER A 285 0.06 11.87 -12.65
CA SER A 285 -0.54 13.19 -12.77
C SER A 285 -1.85 13.17 -13.57
N PHE A 286 -1.95 12.35 -14.62
CA PHE A 286 -3.19 12.17 -15.39
C PHE A 286 -4.26 11.49 -14.54
N PHE A 287 -3.94 10.42 -13.83
CA PHE A 287 -4.88 9.73 -12.94
C PHE A 287 -5.36 10.63 -11.81
N VAL A 288 -4.46 11.35 -11.18
CA VAL A 288 -4.77 12.27 -10.09
C VAL A 288 -5.72 13.38 -10.58
N LYS A 289 -5.44 14.01 -11.72
CA LYS A 289 -6.33 15.03 -12.31
C LYS A 289 -7.67 14.46 -12.73
N SER A 290 -7.72 13.28 -13.34
CA SER A 290 -8.96 12.60 -13.71
C SER A 290 -9.82 12.27 -12.48
N CYS A 291 -9.19 11.82 -11.39
CA CYS A 291 -9.89 11.61 -10.13
C CYS A 291 -10.46 12.91 -9.55
N VAL A 292 -9.73 14.02 -9.61
CA VAL A 292 -10.23 15.31 -9.12
C VAL A 292 -11.48 15.75 -9.90
N VAL A 293 -11.46 15.63 -11.23
CA VAL A 293 -12.65 15.93 -12.07
C VAL A 293 -13.82 15.02 -11.65
N ALA A 294 -13.57 13.73 -11.52
CA ALA A 294 -14.62 12.78 -11.13
C ALA A 294 -15.13 13.02 -9.69
N LEU A 295 -14.26 13.36 -8.72
CA LEU A 295 -14.66 13.67 -7.34
C LEU A 295 -15.50 14.95 -7.24
N LYS A 296 -15.25 15.95 -8.10
CA LYS A 296 -16.08 17.15 -8.22
C LYS A 296 -17.50 16.81 -8.68
N ASN A 297 -17.66 15.85 -9.60
CA ASN A 297 -18.95 15.43 -10.14
C ASN A 297 -19.68 14.45 -9.20
N PHE A 298 -18.95 13.68 -8.39
CA PHE A 298 -19.49 12.67 -7.48
C PHE A 298 -18.96 12.87 -6.05
N PRO A 299 -19.47 13.89 -5.33
CA PRO A 299 -18.94 14.31 -4.03
C PRO A 299 -19.10 13.25 -2.94
N ALA A 300 -19.99 12.26 -3.10
CA ALA A 300 -20.13 11.14 -2.16
C ALA A 300 -18.86 10.30 -2.03
N LEU A 301 -18.02 10.25 -3.07
CA LEU A 301 -16.69 9.59 -3.04
C LEU A 301 -15.60 10.45 -2.38
N ASN A 302 -15.90 11.73 -2.07
CA ASN A 302 -15.03 12.65 -1.33
C ASN A 302 -15.64 13.02 0.02
N ALA A 303 -16.30 12.06 0.66
CA ALA A 303 -16.99 12.24 1.94
C ALA A 303 -16.50 11.20 2.96
N GLU A 304 -16.91 11.35 4.21
CA GLU A 304 -16.68 10.38 5.29
C GLU A 304 -17.91 10.29 6.19
N ILE A 305 -18.01 9.20 6.96
CA ILE A 305 -19.09 9.01 7.95
C ILE A 305 -18.55 9.35 9.33
N GLU A 306 -19.18 10.31 9.99
CA GLU A 306 -18.95 10.64 11.40
C GLU A 306 -20.24 10.36 12.20
N GLY A 307 -20.26 9.26 12.93
CA GLY A 307 -21.47 8.82 13.65
C GLY A 307 -22.64 8.55 12.72
N ASN A 308 -23.65 9.44 12.72
CA ASN A 308 -24.83 9.39 11.86
C ASN A 308 -24.84 10.47 10.77
N GLU A 309 -23.73 11.16 10.58
CA GLU A 309 -23.63 12.27 9.63
C GLU A 309 -22.68 11.93 8.50
N ILE A 310 -22.97 12.47 7.30
CA ILE A 310 -22.07 12.42 6.15
C ILE A 310 -21.37 13.76 6.06
N VAL A 311 -20.04 13.75 6.14
CA VAL A 311 -19.21 14.93 6.02
C VAL A 311 -18.60 15.03 4.65
N TYR A 312 -19.13 15.93 3.81
CA TYR A 312 -18.59 16.20 2.47
C TYR A 312 -17.36 17.11 2.58
N LYS A 313 -16.23 16.67 1.99
CA LYS A 313 -14.98 17.45 1.98
C LYS A 313 -14.97 18.37 0.75
N ASN A 314 -14.85 19.67 0.96
CA ASN A 314 -14.77 20.67 -0.13
C ASN A 314 -13.32 20.97 -0.53
N TYR A 315 -12.44 20.00 -0.35
CA TYR A 315 -11.03 20.01 -0.74
C TYR A 315 -10.63 18.63 -1.22
N TYR A 316 -9.59 18.55 -2.03
CA TYR A 316 -9.17 17.30 -2.68
C TYR A 316 -7.73 16.97 -2.29
N ASN A 317 -7.59 16.03 -1.36
CA ASN A 317 -6.29 15.53 -0.91
C ASN A 317 -6.20 14.06 -1.28
N ILE A 318 -5.27 13.71 -2.17
CA ILE A 318 -5.20 12.36 -2.72
C ILE A 318 -4.03 11.60 -2.11
N GLY A 319 -4.33 10.50 -1.42
CA GLY A 319 -3.36 9.53 -0.95
C GLY A 319 -2.81 8.71 -2.11
N ILE A 320 -1.49 8.55 -2.15
CA ILE A 320 -0.82 7.70 -3.15
C ILE A 320 -0.16 6.53 -2.44
N ALA A 321 -0.61 5.30 -2.74
CA ALA A 321 -0.03 4.12 -2.14
C ALA A 321 1.40 3.86 -2.64
N VAL A 322 2.37 3.84 -1.72
CA VAL A 322 3.79 3.61 -1.99
C VAL A 322 4.26 2.37 -1.24
N GLY A 323 4.80 1.39 -1.97
CA GLY A 323 5.45 0.23 -1.39
C GLY A 323 6.85 0.57 -0.88
N THR A 324 7.14 0.16 0.35
CA THR A 324 8.46 0.26 0.98
C THR A 324 8.89 -1.09 1.53
N ASP A 325 10.15 -1.25 1.88
CA ASP A 325 10.68 -2.48 2.49
C ASP A 325 9.99 -2.83 3.83
N ARG A 326 9.45 -1.82 4.51
CA ARG A 326 8.72 -1.96 5.78
C ARG A 326 7.22 -2.23 5.59
N GLY A 327 6.70 -2.11 4.38
CA GLY A 327 5.29 -2.31 4.03
C GLY A 327 4.72 -1.19 3.16
N LEU A 328 3.40 -1.11 3.07
CA LEU A 328 2.69 -0.10 2.30
C LEU A 328 2.44 1.15 3.16
N VAL A 329 2.77 2.32 2.62
CA VAL A 329 2.43 3.62 3.21
C VAL A 329 1.66 4.45 2.19
N VAL A 330 0.79 5.36 2.66
CA VAL A 330 -0.09 6.16 1.80
C VAL A 330 0.14 7.66 2.10
N PRO A 331 1.23 8.26 1.61
CA PRO A 331 1.41 9.69 1.71
C PRO A 331 0.34 10.47 0.92
N VAL A 332 0.03 11.66 1.39
CA VAL A 332 -1.09 12.48 0.91
C VAL A 332 -0.59 13.71 0.15
N LEU A 333 -1.04 13.85 -1.08
CA LEU A 333 -0.93 15.07 -1.87
C LEU A 333 -2.04 16.02 -1.43
N LYS A 334 -1.69 17.16 -0.87
CA LYS A 334 -2.66 18.15 -0.38
C LYS A 334 -3.04 19.13 -1.49
N LYS A 335 -4.32 19.55 -1.55
CA LYS A 335 -4.88 20.56 -2.48
C LYS A 335 -4.57 20.26 -3.96
N VAL A 336 -4.85 19.06 -4.39
CA VAL A 336 -4.46 18.56 -5.71
C VAL A 336 -5.15 19.29 -6.86
N ASP A 337 -6.30 19.83 -6.63
CA ASP A 337 -7.07 20.65 -7.59
C ASP A 337 -6.29 21.92 -8.02
N GLU A 338 -5.51 22.52 -7.11
CA GLU A 338 -4.68 23.71 -7.37
C GLU A 338 -3.33 23.36 -8.03
N LEU A 339 -2.86 22.10 -7.97
CA LEU A 339 -1.53 21.69 -8.45
C LEU A 339 -1.50 21.51 -9.97
N SER A 340 -0.40 21.89 -10.61
CA SER A 340 -0.11 21.56 -12.01
C SER A 340 0.33 20.08 -12.16
N PHE A 341 0.38 19.58 -13.40
CA PHE A 341 0.94 18.25 -13.69
C PHE A 341 2.37 18.09 -13.20
N ALA A 342 3.19 19.13 -13.33
CA ALA A 342 4.57 19.12 -12.88
C ALA A 342 4.70 19.08 -11.36
N ASP A 343 3.86 19.86 -10.65
CA ASP A 343 3.83 19.86 -9.19
C ASP A 343 3.38 18.50 -8.64
N ILE A 344 2.37 17.88 -9.26
CA ILE A 344 1.89 16.55 -8.87
C ILE A 344 3.02 15.52 -9.01
N GLU A 345 3.69 15.44 -10.17
CA GLU A 345 4.78 14.47 -10.38
C GLU A 345 5.98 14.73 -9.44
N SER A 346 6.32 16.01 -9.21
CA SER A 346 7.38 16.40 -8.28
C SER A 346 7.07 16.01 -6.84
N ASN A 347 5.85 16.30 -6.37
CA ASN A 347 5.44 15.97 -5.03
C ASN A 347 5.34 14.45 -4.81
N ILE A 348 4.82 13.69 -5.81
CA ILE A 348 4.80 12.22 -5.76
C ILE A 348 6.22 11.68 -5.65
N PHE A 349 7.15 12.20 -6.43
CA PHE A 349 8.55 11.80 -6.37
C PHE A 349 9.14 12.05 -4.98
N LEU A 350 8.99 13.26 -4.44
CA LEU A 350 9.50 13.65 -3.12
C LEU A 350 8.90 12.80 -1.99
N LEU A 351 7.58 12.60 -2.00
CA LEU A 351 6.89 11.77 -1.00
C LEU A 351 7.31 10.31 -1.09
N SER A 352 7.48 9.77 -2.31
CA SER A 352 7.96 8.41 -2.53
C SER A 352 9.40 8.22 -2.04
N GLU A 353 10.28 9.20 -2.25
CA GLU A 353 11.65 9.21 -1.73
C GLU A 353 11.68 9.24 -0.20
N LYS A 354 10.86 10.13 0.42
CA LYS A 354 10.71 10.18 1.87
C LYS A 354 10.23 8.84 2.43
N ALA A 355 9.21 8.23 1.77
CA ALA A 355 8.66 6.94 2.18
C ALA A 355 9.71 5.82 2.16
N ARG A 356 10.45 5.69 1.06
CA ARG A 356 11.49 4.65 0.92
C ARG A 356 12.66 4.85 1.91
N LYS A 357 13.02 6.11 2.19
CA LYS A 357 14.06 6.45 3.16
C LYS A 357 13.59 6.39 4.63
N GLY A 358 12.31 6.08 4.89
CA GLY A 358 11.73 6.06 6.23
C GLY A 358 11.65 7.43 6.92
N LYS A 359 11.65 8.53 6.12
CA LYS A 359 11.60 9.93 6.59
C LYS A 359 10.20 10.56 6.46
N ILE A 360 9.17 9.74 6.32
CA ILE A 360 7.78 10.20 6.31
C ILE A 360 7.40 10.66 7.71
N ILE A 361 6.77 11.82 7.80
CA ILE A 361 6.22 12.37 9.03
C ILE A 361 4.70 12.16 9.07
N ILE A 362 4.11 12.27 10.25
CA ILE A 362 2.66 12.05 10.46
C ILE A 362 1.83 12.99 9.57
N ASP A 363 2.24 14.25 9.43
CA ASP A 363 1.55 15.22 8.59
C ASP A 363 1.51 14.84 7.10
N ASP A 364 2.52 14.11 6.62
CA ASP A 364 2.55 13.59 5.24
C ASP A 364 1.50 12.47 5.03
N LEU A 365 0.94 11.87 6.09
CA LEU A 365 0.02 10.71 6.03
C LEU A 365 -1.44 11.08 6.36
N GLN A 366 -1.70 12.29 6.84
CA GLN A 366 -3.00 12.72 7.33
C GLN A 366 -3.75 13.63 6.36
N GLY A 367 -5.09 13.64 6.49
CA GLY A 367 -5.97 14.55 5.78
C GLY A 367 -6.26 14.14 4.33
N GLY A 368 -5.99 12.89 3.93
CA GLY A 368 -6.36 12.37 2.62
C GLY A 368 -7.87 12.14 2.53
N THR A 369 -8.49 12.50 1.40
CA THR A 369 -9.93 12.34 1.15
C THR A 369 -10.24 11.18 0.21
N PHE A 370 -9.29 10.79 -0.63
CA PHE A 370 -9.39 9.69 -1.59
C PHE A 370 -8.02 9.05 -1.77
N THR A 371 -7.95 7.78 -2.14
CA THR A 371 -6.67 7.08 -2.33
C THR A 371 -6.54 6.49 -3.73
N ILE A 372 -5.33 6.56 -4.31
CA ILE A 372 -4.98 5.87 -5.55
C ILE A 372 -3.89 4.85 -5.22
N SER A 373 -4.14 3.59 -5.58
CA SER A 373 -3.20 2.48 -5.42
C SER A 373 -2.78 1.92 -6.76
N ASN A 374 -1.47 1.77 -7.00
CA ASN A 374 -0.94 1.23 -8.24
C ASN A 374 -0.34 -0.18 -8.02
N GLY A 375 -1.16 -1.21 -8.28
CA GLY A 375 -0.73 -2.61 -8.29
C GLY A 375 -0.04 -3.03 -9.61
N GLY A 376 -0.19 -2.23 -10.66
CA GLY A 376 0.36 -2.54 -12.00
C GLY A 376 1.87 -2.60 -12.05
N ILE A 377 2.57 -1.84 -11.18
CA ILE A 377 4.03 -1.90 -11.04
C ILE A 377 4.53 -3.29 -10.59
N TYR A 378 3.68 -4.07 -9.94
CA TYR A 378 3.95 -5.46 -9.51
C TYR A 378 3.38 -6.50 -10.48
N GLY A 379 2.79 -6.07 -11.60
CA GLY A 379 2.20 -6.96 -12.61
C GLY A 379 0.76 -7.39 -12.30
N SER A 380 0.08 -6.75 -11.34
CA SER A 380 -1.32 -7.07 -11.04
C SER A 380 -2.22 -6.79 -12.24
N MET A 381 -3.01 -7.78 -12.66
CA MET A 381 -4.01 -7.61 -13.70
C MET A 381 -5.29 -6.96 -13.16
N LEU A 382 -5.72 -7.39 -11.99
CA LEU A 382 -6.95 -6.94 -11.34
C LEU A 382 -6.89 -7.24 -9.84
N SER A 383 -7.35 -6.31 -9.01
CA SER A 383 -7.49 -6.48 -7.57
C SER A 383 -8.61 -5.58 -7.03
N THR A 384 -9.12 -5.90 -5.86
CA THR A 384 -10.08 -5.10 -5.10
C THR A 384 -9.33 -4.39 -3.98
N PRO A 385 -8.94 -3.11 -4.14
CA PRO A 385 -8.22 -2.41 -3.09
C PRO A 385 -9.07 -2.26 -1.82
N ILE A 386 -8.43 -2.35 -0.66
CA ILE A 386 -9.07 -2.14 0.64
C ILE A 386 -9.19 -0.64 0.87
N LEU A 387 -10.32 -0.18 1.40
CA LEU A 387 -10.55 1.21 1.77
C LEU A 387 -9.55 1.67 2.84
N ASN A 388 -9.16 2.94 2.78
CA ASN A 388 -8.32 3.59 3.78
C ASN A 388 -9.19 4.50 4.66
N PRO A 389 -9.72 4.02 5.81
CA PRO A 389 -10.61 4.82 6.64
C PRO A 389 -10.00 6.17 7.05
N PRO A 390 -10.80 7.24 7.15
CA PRO A 390 -12.26 7.31 7.01
C PRO A 390 -12.77 7.50 5.58
N GLN A 391 -11.91 7.37 4.55
CA GLN A 391 -12.24 7.60 3.14
C GLN A 391 -13.29 6.59 2.63
N THR A 392 -14.15 7.07 1.74
CA THR A 392 -15.23 6.28 1.12
C THR A 392 -14.88 5.68 -0.22
N GLY A 393 -13.72 6.01 -0.78
CA GLY A 393 -13.31 5.51 -2.08
C GLY A 393 -11.80 5.30 -2.23
N VAL A 394 -11.44 4.28 -3.02
CA VAL A 394 -10.06 4.00 -3.44
C VAL A 394 -10.04 3.51 -4.89
N LEU A 395 -9.19 4.12 -5.70
CA LEU A 395 -8.95 3.71 -7.08
C LEU A 395 -7.73 2.78 -7.15
N GLY A 396 -7.93 1.58 -7.71
CA GLY A 396 -6.86 0.64 -8.05
C GLY A 396 -6.46 0.75 -9.52
N MET A 397 -5.18 0.97 -9.76
CA MET A 397 -4.57 0.90 -11.09
C MET A 397 -3.85 -0.44 -11.26
N HIS A 398 -3.86 -0.94 -12.48
CA HIS A 398 -3.28 -2.25 -12.79
C HIS A 398 -2.29 -2.15 -13.97
N ASN A 399 -1.76 -3.31 -14.39
CA ASN A 399 -0.78 -3.34 -15.48
C ASN A 399 -1.43 -2.93 -16.81
N ILE A 400 -0.61 -2.34 -17.68
CA ILE A 400 -0.98 -2.03 -19.06
C ILE A 400 -0.58 -3.24 -19.92
N VAL A 401 -1.54 -3.80 -20.64
CA VAL A 401 -1.32 -4.96 -21.51
C VAL A 401 -1.88 -4.68 -22.89
N GLU A 402 -1.11 -4.97 -23.93
CA GLU A 402 -1.61 -4.91 -25.30
C GLU A 402 -2.67 -5.99 -25.52
N ARG A 403 -3.86 -5.56 -25.94
CA ARG A 403 -5.02 -6.44 -26.19
C ARG A 403 -5.69 -6.10 -27.53
N PRO A 404 -6.21 -7.11 -28.26
CA PRO A 404 -7.08 -6.87 -29.37
C PRO A 404 -8.43 -6.30 -28.86
N VAL A 405 -8.82 -5.16 -29.38
CA VAL A 405 -10.10 -4.52 -29.07
C VAL A 405 -10.85 -4.22 -30.37
N ALA A 406 -12.19 -4.31 -30.33
CA ALA A 406 -13.03 -3.92 -31.43
C ALA A 406 -13.28 -2.39 -31.37
N LYS A 407 -12.84 -1.65 -32.38
CA LYS A 407 -13.09 -0.21 -32.50
C LYS A 407 -13.52 0.11 -33.93
N GLU A 408 -14.67 0.77 -34.09
CA GLU A 408 -15.21 1.16 -35.38
C GLU A 408 -15.33 -0.02 -36.38
N GLY A 409 -15.68 -1.21 -35.86
CA GLY A 409 -15.83 -2.43 -36.65
C GLY A 409 -14.53 -3.15 -37.01
N ASN A 410 -13.38 -2.64 -36.59
CA ASN A 410 -12.05 -3.24 -36.82
C ASN A 410 -11.47 -3.80 -35.52
N ILE A 411 -10.69 -4.87 -35.63
CA ILE A 411 -9.90 -5.40 -34.51
C ILE A 411 -8.53 -4.70 -34.54
N ILE A 412 -8.23 -3.96 -33.49
CA ILE A 412 -6.98 -3.24 -33.35
C ILE A 412 -6.31 -3.59 -32.01
N ILE A 413 -4.99 -3.53 -31.97
CA ILE A 413 -4.22 -3.74 -30.74
C ILE A 413 -4.15 -2.42 -29.97
N ARG A 414 -4.51 -2.45 -28.68
CA ARG A 414 -4.50 -1.28 -27.80
C ARG A 414 -3.88 -1.62 -26.44
N PRO A 415 -3.16 -0.66 -25.84
CA PRO A 415 -2.67 -0.79 -24.48
C PRO A 415 -3.83 -0.55 -23.49
N ILE A 416 -4.37 -1.64 -22.95
CA ILE A 416 -5.53 -1.62 -22.04
C ILE A 416 -5.05 -1.74 -20.60
N MET A 417 -5.61 -0.90 -19.72
CA MET A 417 -5.48 -1.00 -18.27
C MET A 417 -6.84 -1.26 -17.65
N TYR A 418 -6.90 -2.19 -16.67
CA TYR A 418 -8.07 -2.32 -15.81
C TYR A 418 -7.98 -1.33 -14.65
N LEU A 419 -9.12 -0.70 -14.35
CA LEU A 419 -9.32 0.12 -13.17
C LEU A 419 -10.31 -0.55 -12.25
N ALA A 420 -10.04 -0.49 -10.94
CA ALA A 420 -10.95 -0.94 -9.89
C ALA A 420 -11.28 0.24 -8.98
N LEU A 421 -12.55 0.47 -8.71
CA LEU A 421 -13.00 1.39 -7.68
C LEU A 421 -13.64 0.58 -6.56
N SER A 422 -13.01 0.57 -5.37
CA SER A 422 -13.67 0.09 -4.15
C SER A 422 -14.23 1.29 -3.41
N TYR A 423 -15.45 1.14 -2.90
CA TYR A 423 -16.19 2.22 -2.26
C TYR A 423 -17.08 1.71 -1.12
N ASP A 424 -17.44 2.61 -0.21
CA ASP A 424 -18.35 2.32 0.89
C ASP A 424 -19.80 2.49 0.43
N HIS A 425 -20.49 1.36 0.25
CA HIS A 425 -21.88 1.35 -0.26
C HIS A 425 -22.92 1.89 0.74
N ARG A 426 -22.49 2.27 1.95
CA ARG A 426 -23.37 2.98 2.88
C ARG A 426 -23.62 4.44 2.46
N ILE A 427 -22.72 5.03 1.66
CA ILE A 427 -22.81 6.41 1.17
C ILE A 427 -22.91 6.44 -0.35
N VAL A 428 -22.11 5.63 -1.05
CA VAL A 428 -21.97 5.69 -2.51
C VAL A 428 -22.81 4.59 -3.14
N ASP A 429 -23.73 4.98 -4.00
CA ASP A 429 -24.54 4.05 -4.76
C ASP A 429 -23.79 3.48 -5.98
N GLY A 430 -24.19 2.30 -6.42
CA GLY A 430 -23.60 1.64 -7.59
C GLY A 430 -23.62 2.50 -8.85
N LYS A 431 -24.68 3.28 -9.07
CA LYS A 431 -24.77 4.21 -10.21
C LYS A 431 -23.69 5.30 -10.13
N GLU A 432 -23.49 5.91 -8.96
CA GLU A 432 -22.49 6.94 -8.75
C GLU A 432 -21.07 6.39 -8.94
N ALA A 433 -20.78 5.22 -8.34
CA ALA A 433 -19.50 4.55 -8.45
C ALA A 433 -19.14 4.19 -9.91
N VAL A 434 -20.09 3.65 -10.66
CA VAL A 434 -19.88 3.33 -12.09
C VAL A 434 -19.69 4.61 -12.90
N SER A 435 -20.52 5.65 -12.66
CA SER A 435 -20.42 6.94 -13.36
C SER A 435 -19.09 7.65 -13.05
N PHE A 436 -18.63 7.61 -11.82
CA PHE A 436 -17.29 8.08 -11.43
C PHE A 436 -16.19 7.40 -12.27
N LEU A 437 -16.23 6.07 -12.34
CA LEU A 437 -15.22 5.31 -13.06
C LEU A 437 -15.27 5.54 -14.57
N ILE A 438 -16.47 5.78 -15.13
CA ILE A 438 -16.66 6.20 -16.52
C ILE A 438 -16.06 7.59 -16.75
N THR A 439 -16.28 8.56 -15.87
CA THR A 439 -15.68 9.90 -15.97
C THR A 439 -14.15 9.83 -15.92
N VAL A 440 -13.58 9.04 -15.01
CA VAL A 440 -12.14 8.81 -14.97
C VAL A 440 -11.63 8.21 -16.29
N LYS A 441 -12.32 7.19 -16.82
CA LYS A 441 -12.02 6.56 -18.12
C LYS A 441 -12.02 7.59 -19.25
N GLU A 442 -13.08 8.37 -19.40
CA GLU A 442 -13.22 9.38 -20.44
C GLU A 442 -12.10 10.43 -20.38
N CYS A 443 -11.76 10.92 -19.18
CA CYS A 443 -10.64 11.83 -18.99
C CYS A 443 -9.29 11.23 -19.38
N LEU A 444 -9.09 9.93 -19.19
CA LEU A 444 -7.85 9.22 -19.54
C LEU A 444 -7.79 8.89 -21.04
N GLU A 445 -8.92 8.51 -21.67
CA GLU A 445 -9.00 8.22 -23.09
C GLU A 445 -8.94 9.49 -23.95
N GLU A 446 -9.47 10.62 -23.42
CA GLU A 446 -9.39 11.96 -24.02
C GLU A 446 -8.72 12.96 -23.05
N PRO A 447 -7.40 12.95 -22.88
CA PRO A 447 -6.72 13.80 -21.91
C PRO A 447 -6.89 15.30 -22.13
N ARG A 448 -7.35 15.72 -23.32
CA ARG A 448 -7.68 17.12 -23.63
C ARG A 448 -8.79 17.66 -22.73
N ARG A 449 -9.71 16.83 -22.27
CA ARG A 449 -10.79 17.19 -21.34
C ARG A 449 -10.25 17.74 -20.03
N LEU A 450 -9.10 17.23 -19.55
CA LEU A 450 -8.44 17.68 -18.32
C LEU A 450 -7.94 19.12 -18.37
N PHE A 451 -7.75 19.68 -19.58
CA PHE A 451 -7.30 21.06 -19.77
C PHE A 451 -8.47 22.02 -20.04
N LEU A 452 -9.66 21.47 -20.31
CA LEU A 452 -10.86 22.24 -20.63
C LEU A 452 -11.88 22.25 -19.48
N ASP A 453 -11.55 21.58 -18.35
CA ASP A 453 -12.45 21.37 -17.21
C ASP A 453 -13.82 20.76 -17.62
N LEU A 454 -13.80 19.76 -18.55
CA LEU A 454 -14.98 19.09 -19.12
C LEU A 454 -15.13 17.66 -18.62
#